data_5aa9f92bae6d002424e7c18c43406d7e
#
_entry.id   5aa9f92bae6d002424e7c18c43406d7e
#
_cell.length_a   1.000
_cell.length_b   1.000
_cell.length_c   1.000
_cell.angle_alpha   90.00
_cell.angle_beta   90.00
_cell.angle_gamma   90.00
#
_symmetry.space_group_name_H-M   'P 1'
#
loop_
_entity.id
_entity.type
_entity.pdbx_description
1 polymer ?
#
loop_
_entity_poly.entity_id
_entity_poly.type
_entity_poly.pdbx_seq_one_letter_code
_entity_poly.pdbx_strand_id
1 'polypeptide(L)'
;MKRILIVLYAVLLAATAEAQTEQKKVYNEDINPLEQIDQALVKAKAEGKFVICQVGGNWCPWCLRFADFITKDTTISKVIDENFAYIHVNYNPRKSEGEEKQQQAKTLMVRLGNCSRFGFPVLVVLDEEGNVIHIQDSSFLEEGQGYNQEKVLRFFKGWSPKSVKTQQ
;
A
#
# COMPACT_ATOMS: atom_id res chain seq x y z
N MET A 1 17.11 -27.62 -48.52
CA MET A 1 16.70 -28.09 -47.20
C MET A 1 17.38 -27.35 -46.05
N LYS A 2 18.71 -27.15 -45.99
CA LYS A 2 19.39 -26.41 -44.91
C LYS A 2 18.94 -24.96 -44.73
N ARG A 3 18.59 -24.24 -45.78
CA ARG A 3 18.15 -22.82 -45.71
C ARG A 3 16.75 -22.64 -45.12
N ILE A 4 15.85 -23.60 -45.32
CA ILE A 4 14.50 -23.60 -44.79
C ILE A 4 14.50 -23.87 -43.26
N LEU A 5 15.40 -24.74 -42.78
CA LEU A 5 15.57 -25.04 -41.35
C LEU A 5 16.10 -23.85 -40.58
N ILE A 6 16.99 -23.02 -41.15
CA ILE A 6 17.54 -21.83 -40.53
C ILE A 6 16.46 -20.75 -40.36
N VAL A 7 15.58 -20.57 -41.34
CA VAL A 7 14.47 -19.62 -41.32
C VAL A 7 13.42 -20.02 -40.25
N LEU A 8 13.11 -21.31 -40.16
CA LEU A 8 12.19 -21.84 -39.15
C LEU A 8 12.74 -21.68 -37.72
N TYR A 9 14.06 -21.85 -37.54
CA TYR A 9 14.70 -21.65 -36.22
C TYR A 9 14.75 -20.19 -35.81
N ALA A 10 14.96 -19.26 -36.73
CA ALA A 10 14.94 -17.83 -36.50
C ALA A 10 13.53 -17.32 -36.14
N VAL A 11 12.47 -17.87 -36.73
CA VAL A 11 11.08 -17.54 -36.41
C VAL A 11 10.67 -18.09 -35.04
N LEU A 12 11.20 -19.26 -34.64
CA LEU A 12 10.92 -19.81 -33.29
C LEU A 12 11.59 -19.01 -32.17
N LEU A 13 12.77 -18.41 -32.42
CA LEU A 13 13.48 -17.55 -31.46
C LEU A 13 12.84 -16.17 -31.31
N ALA A 14 12.11 -15.69 -32.33
CA ALA A 14 11.38 -14.40 -32.24
C ALA A 14 10.05 -14.48 -31.45
N ALA A 15 9.52 -15.69 -31.22
CA ALA A 15 8.26 -15.91 -30.52
C ALA A 15 8.41 -15.96 -28.97
N THR A 16 9.64 -15.90 -28.46
CA THR A 16 9.93 -15.82 -27.00
C THR A 16 10.14 -14.41 -26.50
N ALA A 17 9.78 -13.38 -27.27
CA ALA A 17 9.71 -12.01 -26.81
C ALA A 17 8.52 -11.86 -25.85
N GLU A 18 8.70 -12.35 -24.65
CA GLU A 18 8.46 -11.74 -23.34
C GLU A 18 7.21 -10.86 -23.25
N ALA A 19 6.13 -11.47 -22.78
CA ALA A 19 5.20 -10.77 -21.95
C ALA A 19 5.92 -10.43 -20.62
N GLN A 20 6.77 -9.41 -20.60
CA GLN A 20 7.09 -8.69 -19.37
C GLN A 20 5.77 -8.08 -18.91
N THR A 21 5.08 -8.78 -18.02
CA THR A 21 3.97 -8.19 -17.26
C THR A 21 4.58 -7.02 -16.52
N GLU A 22 4.33 -5.79 -17.00
CA GLU A 22 4.67 -4.58 -16.27
C GLU A 22 4.05 -4.74 -14.88
N GLN A 23 4.91 -4.87 -13.88
CA GLN A 23 4.47 -5.00 -12.50
C GLN A 23 3.73 -3.71 -12.16
N LYS A 24 2.41 -3.81 -11.93
CA LYS A 24 1.56 -2.67 -11.62
C LYS A 24 2.15 -1.91 -10.43
N LYS A 25 2.68 -0.71 -10.67
CA LYS A 25 3.17 0.15 -9.61
C LYS A 25 1.99 0.69 -8.81
N VAL A 26 1.95 0.35 -7.53
CA VAL A 26 0.91 0.77 -6.58
C VAL A 26 1.40 1.97 -5.78
N TYR A 27 2.68 1.95 -5.40
CA TYR A 27 3.33 3.00 -4.63
C TYR A 27 4.01 3.98 -5.58
N ASN A 28 3.73 5.28 -5.41
CA ASN A 28 4.45 6.31 -6.14
C ASN A 28 5.78 6.61 -5.41
N GLU A 29 6.90 6.30 -6.07
CA GLU A 29 8.25 6.44 -5.52
C GLU A 29 8.80 7.86 -5.67
N ASP A 30 8.14 8.71 -6.49
CA ASP A 30 8.56 10.07 -6.78
C ASP A 30 7.93 11.11 -5.85
N ILE A 31 6.89 10.74 -5.11
CA ILE A 31 6.22 11.62 -4.15
C ILE A 31 6.95 11.60 -2.81
N ASN A 32 7.09 12.78 -2.20
CA ASN A 32 7.51 12.88 -0.80
C ASN A 32 6.42 12.29 0.10
N PRO A 33 6.69 11.21 0.85
CA PRO A 33 5.67 10.54 1.65
C PRO A 33 5.09 11.41 2.78
N LEU A 34 5.85 12.36 3.29
CA LEU A 34 5.37 13.30 4.33
C LEU A 34 4.34 14.28 3.76
N GLU A 35 4.62 14.85 2.59
CA GLU A 35 3.70 15.73 1.89
C GLU A 35 2.44 14.99 1.42
N GLN A 36 2.58 13.74 0.99
CA GLN A 36 1.45 12.90 0.64
C GLN A 36 0.48 12.71 1.81
N ILE A 37 1.01 12.49 3.02
CA ILE A 37 0.21 12.39 4.24
C ILE A 37 -0.49 13.70 4.55
N ASP A 38 0.22 14.85 4.44
CA ASP A 38 -0.36 16.16 4.71
C ASP A 38 -1.53 16.47 3.77
N GLN A 39 -1.37 16.19 2.48
CA GLN A 39 -2.44 16.33 1.49
C GLN A 39 -3.63 15.42 1.77
N ALA A 40 -3.37 14.17 2.20
CA ALA A 40 -4.43 13.24 2.58
C ALA A 40 -5.19 13.71 3.82
N LEU A 41 -4.52 14.28 4.81
CA LEU A 41 -5.15 14.85 6.00
C LEU A 41 -6.06 16.03 5.68
N VAL A 42 -5.61 16.95 4.81
CA VAL A 42 -6.45 18.08 4.36
C VAL A 42 -7.73 17.57 3.70
N LYS A 43 -7.62 16.59 2.81
CA LYS A 43 -8.76 15.97 2.14
C LYS A 43 -9.67 15.24 3.13
N ALA A 44 -9.10 14.41 3.99
CA ALA A 44 -9.85 13.64 4.99
C ALA A 44 -10.65 14.54 5.93
N LYS A 45 -10.04 15.62 6.42
CA LYS A 45 -10.70 16.61 7.28
C LYS A 45 -11.88 17.28 6.61
N ALA A 46 -11.74 17.67 5.33
CA ALA A 46 -12.82 18.28 4.56
C ALA A 46 -14.01 17.32 4.33
N GLU A 47 -13.75 16.02 4.28
CA GLU A 47 -14.75 14.98 4.03
C GLU A 47 -15.25 14.27 5.31
N GLY A 48 -14.76 14.65 6.49
CA GLY A 48 -15.09 14.01 7.78
C GLY A 48 -14.57 12.57 7.91
N LYS A 49 -13.48 12.27 7.20
CA LYS A 49 -12.82 10.96 7.15
C LYS A 49 -11.55 10.92 7.99
N PHE A 50 -11.05 9.71 8.23
CA PHE A 50 -9.70 9.49 8.72
C PHE A 50 -8.74 9.16 7.57
N VAL A 51 -7.42 9.14 7.86
CA VAL A 51 -6.42 8.72 6.88
C VAL A 51 -5.94 7.31 7.21
N ILE A 52 -5.81 6.45 6.19
CA ILE A 52 -5.08 5.20 6.33
C ILE A 52 -3.85 5.23 5.42
N CYS A 53 -2.69 5.08 6.06
CA CYS A 53 -1.42 4.91 5.38
C CYS A 53 -1.11 3.41 5.27
N GLN A 54 -1.22 2.83 4.08
CA GLN A 54 -0.63 1.52 3.80
C GLN A 54 0.86 1.73 3.52
N VAL A 55 1.70 1.48 4.53
CA VAL A 55 3.15 1.67 4.42
C VAL A 55 3.80 0.43 3.83
N GLY A 56 4.67 0.62 2.85
CA GLY A 56 5.38 -0.45 2.15
C GLY A 56 6.07 0.05 0.89
N GLY A 57 6.01 -0.72 -0.19
CA GLY A 57 6.60 -0.34 -1.48
C GLY A 57 6.34 -1.37 -2.57
N ASN A 58 6.68 -1.01 -3.81
CA ASN A 58 6.54 -1.91 -4.97
C ASN A 58 7.47 -3.15 -4.88
N TRP A 59 8.46 -3.11 -4.02
CA TRP A 59 9.38 -4.22 -3.71
C TRP A 59 8.76 -5.30 -2.80
N CYS A 60 7.57 -5.04 -2.24
CA CYS A 60 6.94 -5.88 -1.22
C CYS A 60 5.76 -6.67 -1.82
N PRO A 61 5.88 -7.97 -2.08
CA PRO A 61 4.80 -8.76 -2.70
C PRO A 61 3.50 -8.76 -1.89
N TRP A 62 3.58 -8.81 -0.56
CA TRP A 62 2.41 -8.76 0.32
C TRP A 62 1.71 -7.40 0.28
N CYS A 63 2.48 -6.31 0.11
CA CYS A 63 1.92 -4.97 -0.06
C CYS A 63 1.08 -4.86 -1.33
N LEU A 64 1.60 -5.39 -2.45
CA LEU A 64 0.89 -5.39 -3.74
C LEU A 64 -0.35 -6.29 -3.68
N ARG A 65 -0.23 -7.45 -3.01
CA ARG A 65 -1.35 -8.38 -2.80
C ARG A 65 -2.47 -7.76 -1.96
N PHE A 66 -2.12 -7.02 -0.90
CA PHE A 66 -3.12 -6.33 -0.09
C PHE A 66 -3.85 -5.23 -0.87
N ALA A 67 -3.10 -4.41 -1.61
CA ALA A 67 -3.67 -3.37 -2.47
C ALA A 67 -4.61 -3.96 -3.54
N ASP A 68 -4.23 -5.07 -4.16
CA ASP A 68 -5.06 -5.78 -5.14
C ASP A 68 -6.33 -6.37 -4.47
N PHE A 69 -6.18 -6.96 -3.29
CA PHE A 69 -7.29 -7.56 -2.53
C PHE A 69 -8.36 -6.52 -2.18
N ILE A 70 -7.98 -5.40 -1.57
CA ILE A 70 -8.93 -4.36 -1.15
C ILE A 70 -9.58 -3.63 -2.33
N THR A 71 -8.88 -3.57 -3.48
CA THR A 71 -9.40 -2.94 -4.71
C THR A 71 -10.41 -3.83 -5.43
N LYS A 72 -10.21 -5.15 -5.41
CA LYS A 72 -11.09 -6.13 -6.07
C LYS A 72 -12.35 -6.43 -5.27
N ASP A 73 -12.28 -6.35 -3.96
CA ASP A 73 -13.43 -6.57 -3.09
C ASP A 73 -14.29 -5.31 -2.98
N THR A 74 -15.46 -5.33 -3.63
CA THR A 74 -16.36 -4.18 -3.69
C THR A 74 -16.94 -3.79 -2.32
N THR A 75 -17.06 -4.74 -1.39
CA THR A 75 -17.55 -4.47 -0.03
C THR A 75 -16.48 -3.73 0.78
N ILE A 76 -15.23 -4.16 0.67
CA ILE A 76 -14.10 -3.52 1.34
C ILE A 76 -13.86 -2.14 0.75
N SER A 77 -13.76 -2.02 -0.59
CA SER A 77 -13.51 -0.74 -1.25
C SER A 77 -14.56 0.31 -0.89
N LYS A 78 -15.84 -0.08 -0.83
CA LYS A 78 -16.92 0.80 -0.39
C LYS A 78 -16.72 1.32 1.04
N VAL A 79 -16.37 0.44 1.99
CA VAL A 79 -16.10 0.85 3.38
C VAL A 79 -14.90 1.81 3.46
N ILE A 80 -13.87 1.55 2.65
CA ILE A 80 -12.70 2.44 2.57
C ILE A 80 -13.12 3.80 2.02
N ASP A 81 -13.81 3.85 0.89
CA ASP A 81 -14.19 5.08 0.21
C ASP A 81 -15.12 5.95 1.05
N GLU A 82 -16.00 5.34 1.84
CA GLU A 82 -16.93 6.06 2.72
C GLU A 82 -16.25 6.67 3.97
N ASN A 83 -15.17 6.07 4.46
CA ASN A 83 -14.65 6.39 5.79
C ASN A 83 -13.21 6.92 5.80
N PHE A 84 -12.44 6.71 4.72
CA PHE A 84 -11.00 6.98 4.76
C PHE A 84 -10.48 7.70 3.51
N ALA A 85 -9.53 8.58 3.69
CA ALA A 85 -8.56 8.93 2.66
C ALA A 85 -7.43 7.88 2.71
N TYR A 86 -7.54 6.86 1.84
CA TYR A 86 -6.59 5.75 1.79
C TYR A 86 -5.43 6.07 0.86
N ILE A 87 -4.20 5.95 1.37
CA ILE A 87 -2.98 6.23 0.60
C ILE A 87 -1.94 5.11 0.72
N HIS A 88 -1.22 4.87 -0.38
CA HIS A 88 -0.07 3.98 -0.41
C HIS A 88 1.19 4.80 -0.17
N VAL A 89 1.80 4.61 1.00
CA VAL A 89 2.97 5.38 1.45
C VAL A 89 4.24 4.60 1.18
N ASN A 90 5.05 5.07 0.24
CA ASN A 90 6.30 4.42 -0.11
C ASN A 90 7.34 4.57 1.00
N TYR A 91 7.89 3.44 1.45
CA TYR A 91 8.98 3.38 2.42
C TYR A 91 10.19 2.70 1.79
N ASN A 92 11.25 3.46 1.58
CA ASN A 92 12.48 2.95 1.00
C ASN A 92 13.71 3.49 1.75
N PRO A 93 14.21 2.80 2.80
CA PRO A 93 15.35 3.24 3.59
C PRO A 93 16.71 2.85 2.99
N ARG A 94 16.74 2.38 1.73
CA ARG A 94 17.97 1.85 1.12
C ARG A 94 19.03 2.93 0.96
N LYS A 95 20.27 2.61 1.28
CA LYS A 95 21.41 3.52 1.10
C LYS A 95 21.63 3.94 -0.36
N SER A 96 21.27 3.08 -1.31
CA SER A 96 21.35 3.36 -2.74
C SER A 96 20.45 4.51 -3.20
N GLU A 97 19.43 4.89 -2.42
CA GLU A 97 18.50 5.97 -2.74
C GLU A 97 19.01 7.35 -2.32
N GLY A 98 20.17 7.42 -1.69
CA GLY A 98 20.78 8.66 -1.21
C GLY A 98 20.35 9.07 0.21
N GLU A 99 21.09 10.02 0.77
CA GLU A 99 20.93 10.46 2.17
C GLU A 99 19.57 11.13 2.42
N GLU A 100 19.09 11.91 1.46
CA GLU A 100 17.81 12.60 1.56
C GLU A 100 16.65 11.64 1.75
N LYS A 101 16.54 10.59 0.91
CA LYS A 101 15.48 9.57 1.03
C LYS A 101 15.63 8.75 2.30
N GLN A 102 16.85 8.50 2.77
CA GLN A 102 17.05 7.85 4.07
C GLN A 102 16.53 8.72 5.22
N GLN A 103 16.80 10.02 5.18
CA GLN A 103 16.30 10.95 6.19
C GLN A 103 14.78 11.07 6.14
N GLN A 104 14.18 11.14 4.95
CA GLN A 104 12.73 11.09 4.78
C GLN A 104 12.13 9.82 5.38
N ALA A 105 12.73 8.65 5.12
CA ALA A 105 12.29 7.38 5.68
C ALA A 105 12.35 7.35 7.21
N LYS A 106 13.40 7.92 7.81
CA LYS A 106 13.51 8.05 9.28
C LYS A 106 12.41 8.94 9.86
N THR A 107 12.22 10.12 9.26
CA THR A 107 11.18 11.09 9.68
C THR A 107 9.79 10.49 9.53
N LEU A 108 9.54 9.78 8.43
CA LEU A 108 8.29 9.06 8.20
C LEU A 108 8.00 8.04 9.32
N MET A 109 9.01 7.25 9.71
CA MET A 109 8.83 6.26 10.77
C MET A 109 8.52 6.92 12.12
N VAL A 110 9.20 8.01 12.45
CA VAL A 110 8.88 8.77 13.68
C VAL A 110 7.44 9.27 13.65
N ARG A 111 7.02 9.87 12.53
CA ARG A 111 5.64 10.39 12.34
C ARG A 111 4.58 9.29 12.47
N LEU A 112 4.86 8.08 11.97
CA LEU A 112 3.94 6.96 11.96
C LEU A 112 4.16 5.97 13.12
N GLY A 113 4.73 6.43 14.23
CA GLY A 113 4.87 5.64 15.48
C GLY A 113 5.80 4.44 15.34
N ASN A 114 6.86 4.54 14.51
CA ASN A 114 7.83 3.48 14.25
C ASN A 114 7.17 2.17 13.79
N CYS A 115 6.21 2.28 12.89
CA CYS A 115 5.37 1.18 12.44
C CYS A 115 6.12 0.04 11.73
N SER A 116 7.33 0.29 11.19
CA SER A 116 8.13 -0.71 10.46
C SER A 116 8.51 -1.95 11.27
N ARG A 117 8.41 -1.88 12.61
CA ARG A 117 8.63 -3.03 13.50
C ARG A 117 7.65 -4.19 13.29
N PHE A 118 6.52 -3.94 12.65
CA PHE A 118 5.49 -4.95 12.35
C PHE A 118 5.65 -5.62 10.98
N GLY A 119 6.68 -5.27 10.21
CA GLY A 119 6.81 -5.74 8.82
C GLY A 119 5.96 -4.94 7.84
N PHE A 120 5.73 -5.48 6.62
CA PHE A 120 5.03 -4.79 5.54
C PHE A 120 4.09 -5.73 4.77
N PRO A 121 2.91 -5.21 4.34
CA PRO A 121 2.43 -3.88 4.61
C PRO A 121 2.07 -3.69 6.08
N VAL A 122 2.23 -2.48 6.59
CA VAL A 122 1.63 -2.08 7.86
C VAL A 122 0.64 -0.96 7.61
N LEU A 123 -0.51 -1.01 8.29
CA LEU A 123 -1.58 -0.03 8.11
C LEU A 123 -1.59 0.89 9.31
N VAL A 124 -1.42 2.19 9.07
CA VAL A 124 -1.45 3.21 10.13
C VAL A 124 -2.69 4.06 9.95
N VAL A 125 -3.52 4.13 10.98
CA VAL A 125 -4.73 4.95 11.01
C VAL A 125 -4.40 6.28 11.69
N LEU A 126 -4.68 7.38 10.99
CA LEU A 126 -4.54 8.73 11.53
C LEU A 126 -5.93 9.34 11.67
N ASP A 127 -6.15 10.04 12.78
CA ASP A 127 -7.34 10.87 12.96
C ASP A 127 -7.30 12.15 12.09
N GLU A 128 -8.30 13.01 12.23
CA GLU A 128 -8.42 14.26 11.46
C GLU A 128 -7.37 15.32 11.82
N GLU A 129 -6.69 15.18 12.96
CA GLU A 129 -5.56 16.00 13.40
C GLU A 129 -4.20 15.41 12.99
N GLY A 130 -4.18 14.18 12.44
CA GLY A 130 -2.96 13.48 12.03
C GLY A 130 -2.28 12.69 13.15
N ASN A 131 -2.96 12.49 14.29
CA ASN A 131 -2.46 11.63 15.36
C ASN A 131 -2.59 10.15 14.95
N VAL A 132 -1.57 9.35 15.27
CA VAL A 132 -1.62 7.89 15.09
C VAL A 132 -2.54 7.31 16.17
N ILE A 133 -3.72 6.84 15.76
CA ILE A 133 -4.71 6.22 16.66
C ILE A 133 -4.67 4.69 16.63
N HIS A 134 -4.08 4.09 15.56
CA HIS A 134 -3.89 2.66 15.49
C HIS A 134 -2.79 2.29 14.49
N ILE A 135 -2.07 1.20 14.79
CA ILE A 135 -1.13 0.56 13.89
C ILE A 135 -1.52 -0.91 13.77
N GLN A 136 -1.92 -1.32 12.57
CA GLN A 136 -2.32 -2.69 12.27
C GLN A 136 -1.18 -3.45 11.58
N ASP A 137 -0.69 -4.46 12.25
CA ASP A 137 0.13 -5.51 11.62
C ASP A 137 -0.75 -6.31 10.64
N SER A 138 -0.40 -6.28 9.35
CA SER A 138 -1.20 -6.94 8.32
C SER A 138 -1.22 -8.46 8.43
N SER A 139 -0.25 -9.07 9.12
CA SER A 139 -0.20 -10.52 9.33
C SER A 139 -1.43 -11.05 10.08
N PHE A 140 -2.02 -10.24 10.97
CA PHE A 140 -3.27 -10.60 11.64
C PHE A 140 -4.51 -10.59 10.72
N LEU A 141 -4.39 -10.01 9.54
CA LEU A 141 -5.45 -9.95 8.53
C LEU A 141 -5.32 -11.06 7.48
N GLU A 142 -4.22 -11.82 7.53
CA GLU A 142 -3.91 -12.87 6.56
C GLU A 142 -4.74 -14.15 6.79
N GLU A 143 -4.91 -14.89 5.68
CA GLU A 143 -5.43 -16.25 5.64
C GLU A 143 -4.85 -16.98 4.42
N GLY A 144 -4.16 -18.09 4.67
CA GLY A 144 -3.50 -18.86 3.63
C GLY A 144 -2.46 -18.04 2.87
N GLN A 145 -2.62 -17.96 1.56
CA GLN A 145 -1.72 -17.18 0.68
C GLN A 145 -2.25 -15.75 0.38
N GLY A 146 -3.19 -15.25 1.17
CA GLY A 146 -3.83 -13.96 0.95
C GLY A 146 -4.35 -13.32 2.23
N TYR A 147 -5.48 -12.63 2.12
CA TYR A 147 -6.12 -11.92 3.22
C TYR A 147 -7.55 -12.41 3.44
N ASN A 148 -8.00 -12.41 4.70
CA ASN A 148 -9.34 -12.77 5.09
C ASN A 148 -10.27 -11.57 5.02
N GLN A 149 -11.37 -11.67 4.27
CA GLN A 149 -12.33 -10.59 4.06
C GLN A 149 -12.94 -10.08 5.36
N GLU A 150 -13.36 -10.98 6.27
CA GLU A 150 -14.01 -10.60 7.52
C GLU A 150 -13.07 -9.86 8.47
N LYS A 151 -11.80 -10.33 8.56
CA LYS A 151 -10.78 -9.68 9.37
C LYS A 151 -10.49 -8.27 8.85
N VAL A 152 -10.35 -8.12 7.52
CA VAL A 152 -10.09 -6.83 6.88
C VAL A 152 -11.28 -5.88 7.04
N LEU A 153 -12.51 -6.35 6.82
CA LEU A 153 -13.73 -5.56 7.03
C LEU A 153 -13.87 -5.13 8.50
N ARG A 154 -13.59 -6.02 9.45
CA ARG A 154 -13.65 -5.70 10.88
C ARG A 154 -12.64 -4.62 11.24
N PHE A 155 -11.43 -4.67 10.68
CA PHE A 155 -10.42 -3.65 10.86
C PHE A 155 -10.93 -2.28 10.36
N PHE A 156 -11.34 -2.16 9.10
CA PHE A 156 -11.82 -0.89 8.55
C PHE A 156 -13.06 -0.35 9.27
N LYS A 157 -14.03 -1.19 9.56
CA LYS A 157 -15.25 -0.76 10.28
C LYS A 157 -14.94 -0.33 11.70
N GLY A 158 -14.07 -1.05 12.41
CA GLY A 158 -13.71 -0.76 13.80
C GLY A 158 -12.98 0.57 13.96
N TRP A 159 -12.18 0.95 12.96
CA TRP A 159 -11.41 2.20 12.99
C TRP A 159 -12.02 3.32 12.15
N SER A 160 -13.26 3.19 11.71
CA SER A 160 -13.99 4.28 11.03
C SER A 160 -14.22 5.47 11.99
N PRO A 161 -14.31 6.72 11.47
CA PRO A 161 -14.56 7.90 12.29
C PRO A 161 -15.77 7.76 13.20
N LYS A 162 -16.86 7.15 12.67
CA LYS A 162 -18.07 6.90 13.45
C LYS A 162 -17.81 5.97 14.63
N SER A 163 -17.11 4.85 14.40
CA SER A 163 -16.84 3.86 15.45
C SER A 163 -15.95 4.43 16.56
N VAL A 164 -14.91 5.18 16.21
CA VAL A 164 -13.98 5.78 17.16
C VAL A 164 -14.66 6.87 17.98
N LYS A 165 -15.41 7.80 17.35
CA LYS A 165 -16.08 8.92 18.02
C LYS A 165 -17.25 8.49 18.93
N THR A 166 -17.82 7.31 18.70
CA THR A 166 -18.91 6.79 19.57
C THR A 166 -18.38 6.17 20.88
N GLN A 167 -17.08 5.88 20.96
CA GLN A 167 -16.45 5.24 22.12
C GLN A 167 -15.75 6.25 23.05
N GLN A 168 -15.73 7.52 22.70
CA GLN A 168 -15.28 8.65 23.52
C GLN A 168 -16.43 9.33 24.24
#